data_79e01918437ecdc399cf2930ff0d9e7a
#
_entry.id   79e01918437ecdc399cf2930ff0d9e7a
#
_cell.length_a   1.000
_cell.length_b   1.000
_cell.length_c   1.000
_cell.angle_alpha   90.00
_cell.angle_beta   90.00
_cell.angle_gamma   90.00
#
_symmetry.space_group_name_H-M   'P 1'
#
loop_
_entity.id
_entity.type
_entity.pdbx_description
1 polymer ?
#
loop_
_entity_poly.entity_id
_entity_poly.type
_entity_poly.pdbx_seq_one_letter_code
_entity_poly.pdbx_strand_id
1 'polypeptide(L)'
;MLDVIGIGKPVKDLLVAVDGMPPEDGACLARGLSSQGGGKVASALVSAARQGMRCGMYAVLGDDSKGRFCKEDFERHGIDTSHITLIPGESSPFCLCIAEKGSQTRRFIGSIGSSPMIDPCALDFDYLKTARLIHLENGDPASRAAAVFAREHGILTAIDADSYSPAIAKMEPWIDLFIASAFHAEKRFPGMAPEEAVQRIHENGAKVAIVTLGSKGLTGYTDDGAFALPAFTGLEIVDTTGAGDVFHGGFISAWLRGLGAVESARYASAVSYIKCTRLGGRAGIPTREMTEHFLRTGTLIHGEELDARSAFYRDLVV
;
A
#
# COMPACT_ATOMS: atom_id res chain seq x y z
N MET A 1 -5.90 -9.11 20.02
CA MET A 1 -4.68 -8.34 19.69
C MET A 1 -4.48 -8.42 18.18
N LEU A 2 -4.32 -7.30 17.52
CA LEU A 2 -4.05 -7.17 16.10
C LEU A 2 -2.53 -7.12 15.84
N ASP A 3 -2.11 -7.55 14.66
CA ASP A 3 -0.71 -7.41 14.28
C ASP A 3 -0.46 -6.03 13.65
N VAL A 4 -1.41 -5.54 12.83
CA VAL A 4 -1.32 -4.24 12.14
C VAL A 4 -2.64 -3.50 12.21
N ILE A 5 -2.63 -2.24 12.63
CA ILE A 5 -3.72 -1.29 12.40
C ILE A 5 -3.27 -0.26 11.38
N GLY A 6 -4.06 -0.08 10.33
CA GLY A 6 -3.83 0.97 9.33
C GLY A 6 -4.72 2.17 9.58
N ILE A 7 -4.16 3.36 9.47
CA ILE A 7 -4.89 4.64 9.52
C ILE A 7 -4.74 5.31 8.15
N GLY A 8 -5.84 5.48 7.43
CA GLY A 8 -5.78 6.04 6.09
C GLY A 8 -7.14 6.19 5.43
N LYS A 9 -7.14 6.51 4.16
CA LYS A 9 -8.35 6.76 3.38
C LYS A 9 -8.54 5.72 2.28
N PRO A 10 -9.36 4.67 2.50
CA PRO A 10 -9.70 3.70 1.46
C PRO A 10 -10.37 4.37 0.26
N VAL A 11 -10.07 3.87 -0.92
CA VAL A 11 -10.57 4.38 -2.20
C VAL A 11 -11.25 3.25 -2.96
N LYS A 12 -12.34 3.51 -3.67
CA LYS A 12 -12.86 2.58 -4.67
C LYS A 12 -12.19 2.86 -6.01
N ASP A 13 -11.44 1.90 -6.54
CA ASP A 13 -10.77 1.99 -7.83
C ASP A 13 -11.62 1.33 -8.92
N LEU A 14 -11.84 2.02 -10.02
CA LEU A 14 -12.25 1.44 -11.29
C LEU A 14 -11.02 1.39 -12.21
N LEU A 15 -10.60 0.20 -12.55
CA LEU A 15 -9.44 -0.03 -13.41
C LEU A 15 -9.89 -0.34 -14.82
N VAL A 16 -9.25 0.33 -15.77
CA VAL A 16 -9.49 0.16 -17.21
C VAL A 16 -8.17 -0.14 -17.88
N ALA A 17 -8.03 -1.31 -18.47
CA ALA A 17 -6.87 -1.65 -19.29
C ALA A 17 -7.16 -1.29 -20.76
N VAL A 18 -6.24 -0.58 -21.39
CA VAL A 18 -6.31 -0.20 -22.81
C VAL A 18 -5.00 -0.53 -23.54
N ASP A 19 -5.04 -0.67 -24.84
CA ASP A 19 -3.80 -0.83 -25.64
C ASP A 19 -3.04 0.50 -25.77
N GLY A 20 -3.78 1.60 -25.88
CA GLY A 20 -3.29 2.96 -25.95
C GLY A 20 -4.41 3.93 -25.63
N MET A 21 -4.05 5.13 -25.16
CA MET A 21 -5.02 6.20 -24.93
C MET A 21 -5.67 6.64 -26.25
N PRO A 22 -6.99 6.95 -26.24
CA PRO A 22 -7.62 7.49 -27.43
C PRO A 22 -7.01 8.85 -27.77
N PRO A 23 -6.97 9.22 -29.06
CA PRO A 23 -6.64 10.58 -29.45
C PRO A 23 -7.70 11.57 -28.92
N GLU A 24 -7.41 12.86 -28.99
CA GLU A 24 -8.36 13.92 -28.67
C GLU A 24 -9.63 13.75 -29.53
N ASP A 25 -10.81 13.89 -28.91
CA ASP A 25 -12.13 13.65 -29.53
C ASP A 25 -12.34 12.22 -30.08
N GLY A 26 -11.46 11.27 -29.73
CA GLY A 26 -11.53 9.90 -30.18
C GLY A 26 -12.04 8.92 -29.11
N ALA A 27 -12.09 7.64 -29.47
CA ALA A 27 -12.51 6.56 -28.59
C ALA A 27 -11.54 5.37 -28.70
N CYS A 28 -11.44 4.59 -27.63
CA CYS A 28 -10.78 3.28 -27.63
C CYS A 28 -11.64 2.25 -26.89
N LEU A 29 -11.36 0.97 -27.14
CA LEU A 29 -12.02 -0.11 -26.42
C LEU A 29 -11.19 -0.54 -25.23
N ALA A 30 -11.86 -0.76 -24.10
CA ALA A 30 -11.22 -1.38 -22.93
C ALA A 30 -10.91 -2.85 -23.22
N ARG A 31 -9.69 -3.28 -22.89
CA ARG A 31 -9.25 -4.68 -22.92
C ARG A 31 -9.63 -5.45 -21.65
N GLY A 32 -9.80 -4.72 -20.56
CA GLY A 32 -10.17 -5.29 -19.28
C GLY A 32 -10.71 -4.20 -18.37
N LEU A 33 -11.63 -4.60 -17.52
CA LEU A 33 -12.23 -3.78 -16.48
C LEU A 33 -12.12 -4.50 -15.14
N SER A 34 -11.98 -3.75 -14.06
CA SER A 34 -11.97 -4.32 -12.71
C SER A 34 -12.38 -3.27 -11.70
N SER A 35 -13.21 -3.62 -10.73
CA SER A 35 -13.59 -2.74 -9.61
C SER A 35 -13.00 -3.30 -8.32
N GLN A 36 -12.02 -2.62 -7.74
CA GLN A 36 -11.26 -3.07 -6.57
C GLN A 36 -11.25 -2.01 -5.47
N GLY A 37 -10.93 -2.43 -4.26
CA GLY A 37 -10.51 -1.48 -3.25
C GLY A 37 -9.10 -0.99 -3.54
N GLY A 38 -8.85 0.29 -3.30
CA GLY A 38 -7.57 0.96 -3.38
C GLY A 38 -7.28 1.77 -2.13
N GLY A 39 -6.35 2.69 -2.23
CA GLY A 39 -5.77 3.45 -1.12
C GLY A 39 -4.51 2.77 -0.60
N LYS A 40 -3.51 3.58 -0.24
CA LYS A 40 -2.16 3.12 0.11
C LYS A 40 -2.16 2.15 1.29
N VAL A 41 -2.46 2.64 2.48
CA VAL A 41 -2.57 1.82 3.70
C VAL A 41 -3.62 0.71 3.52
N ALA A 42 -4.72 0.99 2.85
CA ALA A 42 -5.78 0.04 2.59
C ALA A 42 -5.30 -1.18 1.80
N SER A 43 -4.53 -0.99 0.74
CA SER A 43 -3.94 -2.08 -0.06
C SER A 43 -2.79 -2.78 0.68
N ALA A 44 -2.01 -2.04 1.47
CA ALA A 44 -1.01 -2.62 2.35
C ALA A 44 -1.60 -3.57 3.39
N LEU A 45 -2.74 -3.21 4.00
CA LEU A 45 -3.43 -4.09 4.95
C LEU A 45 -3.95 -5.37 4.30
N VAL A 46 -4.53 -5.28 3.08
CA VAL A 46 -4.94 -6.48 2.33
C VAL A 46 -3.72 -7.36 2.03
N SER A 47 -2.59 -6.75 1.66
CA SER A 47 -1.33 -7.48 1.48
C SER A 47 -0.91 -8.17 2.77
N ALA A 48 -0.86 -7.45 3.90
CA ALA A 48 -0.49 -8.01 5.19
C ALA A 48 -1.43 -9.14 5.65
N ALA A 49 -2.74 -8.99 5.48
CA ALA A 49 -3.73 -10.01 5.81
C ALA A 49 -3.52 -11.30 5.00
N ARG A 50 -3.23 -11.17 3.70
CA ARG A 50 -2.91 -12.32 2.84
C ARG A 50 -1.57 -12.99 3.18
N GLN A 51 -0.68 -12.25 3.84
CA GLN A 51 0.55 -12.82 4.43
C GLN A 51 0.32 -13.39 5.84
N GLY A 52 -0.94 -13.48 6.30
CA GLY A 52 -1.33 -14.11 7.55
C GLY A 52 -1.34 -13.20 8.78
N MET A 53 -1.27 -11.88 8.59
CA MET A 53 -1.39 -10.92 9.70
C MET A 53 -2.86 -10.64 10.05
N ARG A 54 -3.15 -10.44 11.33
CA ARG A 54 -4.45 -9.93 11.78
C ARG A 54 -4.44 -8.43 11.68
N CYS A 55 -5.25 -7.89 10.78
CA CYS A 55 -5.25 -6.48 10.44
C CYS A 55 -6.56 -5.80 10.85
N GLY A 56 -6.50 -4.50 11.14
CA GLY A 56 -7.65 -3.64 11.34
C GLY A 56 -7.49 -2.33 10.60
N MET A 57 -8.60 -1.77 10.11
CA MET A 57 -8.63 -0.50 9.40
C MET A 57 -9.33 0.58 10.21
N TYR A 58 -8.66 1.70 10.41
CA TYR A 58 -9.23 2.92 10.99
C TYR A 58 -9.45 3.94 9.87
N ALA A 59 -10.71 4.26 9.56
CA ALA A 59 -11.06 5.14 8.45
C ALA A 59 -12.39 5.87 8.64
N VAL A 60 -12.56 7.00 7.96
CA VAL A 60 -13.84 7.71 7.83
C VAL A 60 -14.18 7.79 6.33
N LEU A 61 -15.33 7.27 5.95
CA LEU A 61 -15.85 7.23 4.59
C LEU A 61 -17.28 7.79 4.55
N GLY A 62 -17.78 8.10 3.37
CA GLY A 62 -19.19 8.38 3.16
C GLY A 62 -20.05 7.11 3.25
N ASP A 63 -21.27 7.23 3.72
CA ASP A 63 -22.27 6.14 3.65
C ASP A 63 -22.88 6.10 2.23
N ASP A 64 -22.03 5.86 1.25
CA ASP A 64 -22.40 5.66 -0.14
C ASP A 64 -21.99 4.25 -0.64
N SER A 65 -22.33 3.93 -1.87
CA SER A 65 -21.99 2.61 -2.46
C SER A 65 -20.48 2.35 -2.48
N LYS A 66 -19.65 3.39 -2.55
CA LYS A 66 -18.19 3.26 -2.58
C LYS A 66 -17.64 2.97 -1.19
N GLY A 67 -18.12 3.67 -0.16
CA GLY A 67 -17.71 3.45 1.23
C GLY A 67 -18.13 2.06 1.73
N ARG A 68 -19.36 1.65 1.45
CA ARG A 68 -19.86 0.30 1.77
C ARG A 68 -19.03 -0.76 1.03
N PHE A 69 -18.77 -0.57 -0.27
CA PHE A 69 -17.89 -1.46 -1.03
C PHE A 69 -16.49 -1.63 -0.39
N CYS A 70 -15.85 -0.51 0.00
CA CYS A 70 -14.53 -0.56 0.64
C CYS A 70 -14.56 -1.35 1.95
N LYS A 71 -15.60 -1.15 2.78
CA LYS A 71 -15.76 -1.87 4.03
C LYS A 71 -15.96 -3.36 3.80
N GLU A 72 -16.88 -3.75 2.91
CA GLU A 72 -17.14 -5.14 2.54
C GLU A 72 -15.91 -5.83 1.94
N ASP A 73 -15.10 -5.11 1.16
CA ASP A 73 -13.89 -5.67 0.57
C ASP A 73 -12.85 -5.99 1.66
N PHE A 74 -12.70 -5.16 2.70
CA PHE A 74 -11.89 -5.51 3.87
C PHE A 74 -12.41 -6.75 4.61
N GLU A 75 -13.72 -6.85 4.82
CA GLU A 75 -14.34 -7.99 5.49
C GLU A 75 -14.09 -9.30 4.73
N ARG A 76 -14.11 -9.27 3.39
CA ARG A 76 -13.73 -10.42 2.54
C ARG A 76 -12.28 -10.86 2.74
N HIS A 77 -11.41 -9.95 3.12
CA HIS A 77 -10.01 -10.23 3.43
C HIS A 77 -9.76 -10.52 4.92
N GLY A 78 -10.81 -10.62 5.74
CA GLY A 78 -10.70 -10.89 7.17
C GLY A 78 -10.10 -9.74 7.99
N ILE A 79 -10.18 -8.51 7.47
CA ILE A 79 -9.70 -7.30 8.16
C ILE A 79 -10.80 -6.75 9.06
N ASP A 80 -10.45 -6.42 10.30
CA ASP A 80 -11.38 -5.78 11.24
C ASP A 80 -11.78 -4.39 10.74
N THR A 81 -13.09 -4.18 10.58
CA THR A 81 -13.72 -2.96 10.10
C THR A 81 -14.49 -2.21 11.18
N SER A 82 -14.34 -2.60 12.45
CA SER A 82 -15.07 -1.99 13.58
C SER A 82 -14.81 -0.49 13.74
N HIS A 83 -13.68 -0.01 13.25
CA HIS A 83 -13.27 1.40 13.27
C HIS A 83 -13.34 2.08 11.89
N ILE A 84 -14.14 1.52 10.97
CA ILE A 84 -14.55 2.22 9.76
C ILE A 84 -15.89 2.90 10.01
N THR A 85 -15.87 4.24 10.09
CA THR A 85 -17.07 5.05 10.24
C THR A 85 -17.62 5.44 8.87
N LEU A 86 -18.90 5.16 8.64
CA LEU A 86 -19.64 5.61 7.45
C LEU A 86 -20.53 6.80 7.82
N ILE A 87 -20.32 7.95 7.15
CA ILE A 87 -21.01 9.21 7.43
C ILE A 87 -22.17 9.40 6.44
N PRO A 88 -23.43 9.41 6.87
CA PRO A 88 -24.59 9.67 6.02
C PRO A 88 -24.49 11.01 5.30
N GLY A 89 -24.84 11.03 4.01
CA GLY A 89 -24.83 12.25 3.19
C GLY A 89 -23.45 12.63 2.61
N GLU A 90 -22.37 12.00 3.09
CA GLU A 90 -21.03 12.22 2.57
C GLU A 90 -20.68 11.23 1.45
N SER A 91 -19.72 11.59 0.60
CA SER A 91 -19.22 10.73 -0.46
C SER A 91 -17.82 10.21 -0.15
N SER A 92 -17.58 8.95 -0.54
CA SER A 92 -16.28 8.30 -0.41
C SER A 92 -15.36 8.60 -1.60
N PRO A 93 -14.04 8.48 -1.44
CA PRO A 93 -13.09 8.63 -2.54
C PRO A 93 -13.31 7.60 -3.65
N PHE A 94 -12.94 8.01 -4.86
CA PHE A 94 -13.01 7.19 -6.06
C PHE A 94 -11.81 7.50 -6.96
N CYS A 95 -11.29 6.49 -7.63
CA CYS A 95 -10.23 6.65 -8.62
C CYS A 95 -10.52 5.82 -9.88
N LEU A 96 -10.44 6.46 -11.03
CA LEU A 96 -10.33 5.79 -12.33
C LEU A 96 -8.85 5.59 -12.62
N CYS A 97 -8.43 4.33 -12.70
CA CYS A 97 -7.06 3.94 -13.00
C CYS A 97 -6.99 3.41 -14.42
N ILE A 98 -6.27 4.07 -15.32
CA ILE A 98 -6.10 3.63 -16.70
C ILE A 98 -4.71 3.04 -16.86
N ALA A 99 -4.65 1.72 -17.12
CA ALA A 99 -3.43 0.99 -17.40
C ALA A 99 -3.24 0.86 -18.91
N GLU A 100 -2.18 1.44 -19.46
CA GLU A 100 -1.87 1.44 -20.88
C GLU A 100 -0.77 0.40 -21.19
N LYS A 101 -1.12 -0.63 -21.95
CA LYS A 101 -0.21 -1.74 -22.27
C LYS A 101 0.98 -1.28 -23.13
N GLY A 102 0.74 -0.43 -24.11
CA GLY A 102 1.74 0.01 -25.08
C GLY A 102 2.92 0.76 -24.46
N SER A 103 2.62 1.69 -23.55
CA SER A 103 3.64 2.49 -22.84
C SER A 103 4.04 1.92 -21.48
N GLN A 104 3.31 0.91 -20.99
CA GLN A 104 3.42 0.39 -19.61
C GLN A 104 3.25 1.47 -18.54
N THR A 105 2.51 2.54 -18.87
CA THR A 105 2.22 3.65 -17.96
C THR A 105 0.83 3.53 -17.36
N ARG A 106 0.59 4.32 -16.32
CA ARG A 106 -0.70 4.43 -15.62
C ARG A 106 -1.10 5.88 -15.51
N ARG A 107 -2.40 6.13 -15.61
CA ARG A 107 -2.98 7.45 -15.36
C ARG A 107 -4.11 7.32 -14.36
N PHE A 108 -4.25 8.32 -13.51
CA PHE A 108 -5.24 8.33 -12.45
C PHE A 108 -6.11 9.58 -12.57
N ILE A 109 -7.43 9.37 -12.46
CA ILE A 109 -8.41 10.45 -12.35
C ILE A 109 -9.18 10.19 -11.06
N GLY A 110 -8.90 10.98 -10.03
CA GLY A 110 -9.43 10.74 -8.69
C GLY A 110 -10.42 11.80 -8.24
N SER A 111 -11.31 11.39 -7.34
CA SER A 111 -12.13 12.26 -6.51
C SER A 111 -11.87 11.92 -5.04
N ILE A 112 -11.55 12.94 -4.25
CA ILE A 112 -11.28 12.75 -2.81
C ILE A 112 -12.55 12.51 -1.98
N GLY A 113 -13.74 12.69 -2.59
CA GLY A 113 -15.02 12.64 -1.88
C GLY A 113 -15.20 13.85 -0.95
N SER A 114 -16.27 13.82 -0.16
CA SER A 114 -16.58 14.84 0.84
C SER A 114 -16.47 14.32 2.29
N SER A 115 -16.23 13.02 2.49
CA SER A 115 -16.05 12.47 3.84
C SER A 115 -14.90 13.16 4.57
N PRO A 116 -15.10 13.56 5.84
CA PRO A 116 -14.09 14.31 6.59
C PRO A 116 -12.81 13.48 6.82
N MET A 117 -11.75 14.18 7.19
CA MET A 117 -10.56 13.53 7.76
C MET A 117 -10.88 12.98 9.15
N ILE A 118 -10.09 12.01 9.60
CA ILE A 118 -10.18 11.50 10.97
C ILE A 118 -9.86 12.64 11.94
N ASP A 119 -10.77 12.89 12.89
CA ASP A 119 -10.51 13.82 13.98
C ASP A 119 -9.47 13.21 14.94
N PRO A 120 -8.32 13.85 15.17
CA PRO A 120 -7.30 13.35 16.09
C PRO A 120 -7.82 13.19 17.54
N CYS A 121 -8.83 13.99 17.94
CA CYS A 121 -9.45 13.90 19.25
C CYS A 121 -10.44 12.73 19.39
N ALA A 122 -10.89 12.17 18.25
CA ALA A 122 -11.79 11.03 18.21
C ALA A 122 -11.07 9.69 17.99
N LEU A 123 -9.72 9.67 18.01
CA LEU A 123 -8.96 8.42 17.92
C LEU A 123 -9.23 7.54 19.14
N ASP A 124 -9.60 6.28 18.89
CA ASP A 124 -9.71 5.27 19.95
C ASP A 124 -8.30 4.69 20.24
N PHE A 125 -7.65 5.27 21.24
CA PHE A 125 -6.30 4.86 21.64
C PHE A 125 -6.28 3.47 22.30
N ASP A 126 -7.37 3.01 22.90
CA ASP A 126 -7.47 1.66 23.45
C ASP A 126 -7.48 0.63 22.31
N TYR A 127 -8.16 0.94 21.20
CA TYR A 127 -8.07 0.13 19.99
C TYR A 127 -6.65 0.13 19.41
N LEU A 128 -6.02 1.30 19.24
CA LEU A 128 -4.66 1.41 18.72
C LEU A 128 -3.65 0.63 19.57
N LYS A 129 -3.85 0.56 20.88
CA LYS A 129 -3.02 -0.20 21.82
C LYS A 129 -3.05 -1.72 21.60
N THR A 130 -4.05 -2.22 20.87
CA THR A 130 -4.13 -3.64 20.52
C THR A 130 -3.17 -4.07 19.41
N ALA A 131 -2.56 -3.11 18.70
CA ALA A 131 -1.68 -3.37 17.57
C ALA A 131 -0.22 -3.60 18.00
N ARG A 132 0.50 -4.40 17.22
CA ARG A 132 1.96 -4.49 17.27
C ARG A 132 2.62 -3.40 16.42
N LEU A 133 1.92 -2.95 15.35
CA LEU A 133 2.37 -1.91 14.44
C LEU A 133 1.20 -1.07 13.95
N ILE A 134 1.39 0.25 13.88
CA ILE A 134 0.46 1.20 13.24
C ILE A 134 1.05 1.64 11.90
N HIS A 135 0.30 1.42 10.82
CA HIS A 135 0.68 1.82 9.46
C HIS A 135 -0.07 3.08 9.04
N LEU A 136 0.67 4.10 8.60
CA LEU A 136 0.20 5.46 8.33
C LEU A 136 0.34 5.82 6.85
N GLU A 137 -0.56 6.66 6.36
CA GLU A 137 -0.61 7.06 4.95
C GLU A 137 0.01 8.43 4.68
N ASN A 138 -0.05 9.32 5.65
CA ASN A 138 0.38 10.71 5.49
C ASN A 138 0.74 11.35 6.84
N GLY A 139 1.03 12.65 6.84
CA GLY A 139 1.39 13.41 8.04
C GLY A 139 0.25 14.29 8.57
N ASP A 140 -1.01 13.91 8.38
CA ASP A 140 -2.16 14.62 8.94
C ASP A 140 -2.21 14.58 10.48
N PRO A 141 -3.04 15.42 11.13
CA PRO A 141 -3.10 15.49 12.58
C PRO A 141 -3.42 14.15 13.26
N ALA A 142 -4.29 13.31 12.68
CA ALA A 142 -4.64 12.01 13.25
C ALA A 142 -3.47 11.03 13.13
N SER A 143 -2.82 10.96 11.96
CA SER A 143 -1.61 10.15 11.76
C SER A 143 -0.50 10.55 12.73
N ARG A 144 -0.31 11.86 12.95
CA ARG A 144 0.69 12.35 13.90
C ARG A 144 0.34 11.97 15.34
N ALA A 145 -0.91 12.15 15.76
CA ALA A 145 -1.35 11.77 17.11
C ALA A 145 -1.15 10.27 17.35
N ALA A 146 -1.50 9.43 16.36
CA ALA A 146 -1.28 7.99 16.44
C ALA A 146 0.20 7.61 16.50
N ALA A 147 1.08 8.28 15.74
CA ALA A 147 2.53 8.03 15.77
C ALA A 147 3.16 8.40 17.12
N VAL A 148 2.78 9.57 17.69
CA VAL A 148 3.24 9.99 19.02
C VAL A 148 2.79 8.97 20.07
N PHE A 149 1.50 8.61 20.07
CA PHE A 149 0.95 7.60 20.98
C PHE A 149 1.66 6.25 20.85
N ALA A 150 1.89 5.78 19.62
CA ALA A 150 2.57 4.52 19.35
C ALA A 150 3.97 4.50 19.99
N ARG A 151 4.74 5.58 19.82
CA ARG A 151 6.08 5.70 20.40
C ARG A 151 6.07 5.66 21.92
N GLU A 152 5.10 6.34 22.57
CA GLU A 152 4.97 6.35 24.03
C GLU A 152 4.60 4.97 24.60
N HIS A 153 3.96 4.12 23.78
CA HIS A 153 3.49 2.80 24.19
C HIS A 153 4.33 1.63 23.61
N GLY A 154 5.45 1.91 22.96
CA GLY A 154 6.30 0.88 22.38
C GLY A 154 5.70 0.11 21.20
N ILE A 155 4.71 0.73 20.51
CA ILE A 155 4.10 0.19 19.31
C ILE A 155 4.92 0.67 18.11
N LEU A 156 5.25 -0.25 17.19
CA LEU A 156 5.99 0.10 15.98
C LEU A 156 5.14 0.98 15.04
N THR A 157 5.81 1.82 14.28
CA THR A 157 5.17 2.68 13.28
C THR A 157 5.77 2.46 11.90
N ALA A 158 4.92 2.48 10.87
CA ALA A 158 5.33 2.48 9.47
C ALA A 158 4.60 3.60 8.72
N ILE A 159 5.23 4.20 7.72
CA ILE A 159 4.59 5.18 6.85
C ILE A 159 4.81 4.87 5.38
N ASP A 160 3.73 5.05 4.60
CA ASP A 160 3.78 5.04 3.14
C ASP A 160 4.07 6.45 2.62
N ALA A 161 5.35 6.72 2.36
CA ALA A 161 5.82 7.98 1.82
C ALA A 161 5.93 7.96 0.28
N ASP A 162 4.85 7.57 -0.41
CA ASP A 162 4.79 7.58 -1.88
C ASP A 162 4.86 9.01 -2.44
N SER A 163 4.07 9.94 -1.87
CA SER A 163 4.09 11.35 -2.24
C SER A 163 4.84 12.20 -1.21
N TYR A 164 5.42 13.30 -1.66
CA TYR A 164 6.06 14.24 -0.76
C TYR A 164 5.10 15.32 -0.26
N SER A 165 5.13 15.55 1.04
CA SER A 165 4.63 16.78 1.66
C SER A 165 5.50 17.17 2.87
N PRO A 166 5.55 18.44 3.23
CA PRO A 166 6.25 18.87 4.47
C PRO A 166 5.68 18.19 5.73
N ALA A 167 4.41 17.78 5.71
CA ALA A 167 3.78 17.07 6.81
C ALA A 167 4.37 15.66 6.97
N ILE A 168 4.55 14.92 5.87
CA ILE A 168 5.19 13.58 5.88
C ILE A 168 6.65 13.70 6.36
N ALA A 169 7.41 14.68 5.86
CA ALA A 169 8.79 14.88 6.30
C ALA A 169 8.90 15.13 7.82
N LYS A 170 7.92 15.83 8.41
CA LYS A 170 7.87 16.06 9.86
C LYS A 170 7.53 14.79 10.66
N MET A 171 7.09 13.71 10.01
CA MET A 171 6.81 12.44 10.69
C MET A 171 8.08 11.60 10.93
N GLU A 172 9.18 11.85 10.20
CA GLU A 172 10.42 11.06 10.26
C GLU A 172 10.84 10.68 11.69
N PRO A 173 10.85 11.59 12.71
CA PRO A 173 11.26 11.24 14.07
C PRO A 173 10.37 10.25 14.82
N TRP A 174 9.15 10.02 14.36
CA TRP A 174 8.17 9.12 15.00
C TRP A 174 7.93 7.82 14.23
N ILE A 175 8.66 7.60 13.13
CA ILE A 175 8.44 6.46 12.24
C ILE A 175 9.60 5.48 12.34
N ASP A 176 9.30 4.24 12.70
CA ASP A 176 10.31 3.16 12.74
C ASP A 176 10.65 2.63 11.34
N LEU A 177 9.63 2.42 10.49
CA LEU A 177 9.76 1.88 9.15
C LEU A 177 9.33 2.93 8.13
N PHE A 178 10.29 3.69 7.62
CA PHE A 178 10.05 4.75 6.64
C PHE A 178 10.31 4.22 5.23
N ILE A 179 9.24 3.95 4.49
CA ILE A 179 9.33 3.42 3.13
C ILE A 179 8.82 4.49 2.16
N ALA A 180 9.70 4.97 1.30
CA ALA A 180 9.44 6.06 0.37
C ALA A 180 9.53 5.59 -1.09
N SER A 181 8.88 6.34 -1.98
CA SER A 181 9.11 6.23 -3.41
C SER A 181 10.33 7.05 -3.86
N ALA A 182 10.86 6.76 -5.05
CA ALA A 182 11.87 7.61 -5.70
C ALA A 182 11.36 9.05 -5.88
N PHE A 183 10.05 9.24 -6.13
CA PHE A 183 9.44 10.56 -6.25
C PHE A 183 9.49 11.33 -4.93
N HIS A 184 9.19 10.69 -3.81
CA HIS A 184 9.31 11.31 -2.49
C HIS A 184 10.75 11.73 -2.22
N ALA A 185 11.71 10.82 -2.44
CA ALA A 185 13.12 11.10 -2.19
C ALA A 185 13.63 12.29 -3.01
N GLU A 186 13.32 12.34 -4.31
CA GLU A 186 13.71 13.45 -5.20
C GLU A 186 13.09 14.78 -4.77
N LYS A 187 11.81 14.79 -4.34
CA LYS A 187 11.15 16.01 -3.87
C LYS A 187 11.63 16.46 -2.48
N ARG A 188 11.98 15.51 -1.62
CA ARG A 188 12.47 15.78 -0.26
C ARG A 188 13.93 16.26 -0.28
N PHE A 189 14.76 15.67 -1.15
CA PHE A 189 16.19 15.88 -1.26
C PHE A 189 16.59 16.08 -2.74
N PRO A 190 16.26 17.22 -3.34
CA PRO A 190 16.50 17.45 -4.77
C PRO A 190 17.96 17.24 -5.19
N GLY A 191 18.19 16.42 -6.20
CA GLY A 191 19.52 16.12 -6.72
C GLY A 191 20.38 15.17 -5.88
N MET A 192 19.83 14.64 -4.77
CA MET A 192 20.53 13.64 -3.95
C MET A 192 20.28 12.24 -4.50
N ALA A 193 21.29 11.39 -4.45
CA ALA A 193 21.14 9.98 -4.82
C ALA A 193 20.20 9.26 -3.82
N PRO A 194 19.39 8.27 -4.27
CA PRO A 194 18.52 7.53 -3.38
C PRO A 194 19.25 6.86 -2.19
N GLU A 195 20.48 6.43 -2.38
CA GLU A 195 21.36 5.83 -1.36
C GLU A 195 21.72 6.82 -0.25
N GLU A 196 21.90 8.08 -0.60
CA GLU A 196 22.15 9.16 0.37
C GLU A 196 20.84 9.59 1.04
N ALA A 197 19.73 9.59 0.29
CA ALA A 197 18.42 9.96 0.80
C ALA A 197 17.95 9.00 1.91
N VAL A 198 18.13 7.68 1.76
CA VAL A 198 17.77 6.69 2.80
C VAL A 198 18.62 6.88 4.04
N GLN A 199 19.91 7.21 3.92
CA GLN A 199 20.76 7.51 5.06
C GLN A 199 20.25 8.73 5.83
N ARG A 200 19.86 9.80 5.14
CA ARG A 200 19.29 11.01 5.76
C ARG A 200 17.99 10.73 6.49
N ILE A 201 17.11 9.93 5.91
CA ILE A 201 15.85 9.53 6.56
C ILE A 201 16.14 8.70 7.83
N HIS A 202 17.11 7.79 7.77
CA HIS A 202 17.53 7.01 8.93
C HIS A 202 18.12 7.91 10.03
N GLU A 203 19.03 8.84 9.68
CA GLU A 203 19.61 9.82 10.62
C GLU A 203 18.54 10.69 11.30
N ASN A 204 17.38 10.89 10.66
CA ASN A 204 16.25 11.64 11.23
C ASN A 204 15.37 10.79 12.18
N GLY A 205 15.67 9.49 12.37
CA GLY A 205 15.07 8.65 13.41
C GLY A 205 14.45 7.35 12.98
N ALA A 206 14.33 7.07 11.68
CA ALA A 206 13.79 5.80 11.21
C ALA A 206 14.75 4.63 11.49
N LYS A 207 14.27 3.51 12.06
CA LYS A 207 15.08 2.29 12.24
C LYS A 207 15.43 1.64 10.90
N VAL A 208 14.49 1.69 9.98
CA VAL A 208 14.67 1.22 8.60
C VAL A 208 14.15 2.30 7.65
N ALA A 209 15.02 2.78 6.79
CA ALA A 209 14.67 3.67 5.70
C ALA A 209 14.82 2.93 4.36
N ILE A 210 13.80 2.99 3.50
CA ILE A 210 13.81 2.37 2.16
C ILE A 210 13.33 3.38 1.13
N VAL A 211 13.97 3.40 -0.04
CA VAL A 211 13.47 4.06 -1.25
C VAL A 211 13.27 3.01 -2.33
N THR A 212 12.02 2.84 -2.76
CA THR A 212 11.66 1.94 -3.86
C THR A 212 11.90 2.62 -5.21
N LEU A 213 12.53 1.89 -6.15
CA LEU A 213 12.98 2.40 -7.45
C LEU A 213 12.25 1.71 -8.63
N GLY A 214 11.10 1.10 -8.36
CA GLY A 214 10.31 0.36 -9.36
C GLY A 214 11.09 -0.80 -9.98
N SER A 215 11.21 -0.82 -11.31
CA SER A 215 11.94 -1.89 -12.03
C SER A 215 13.45 -1.92 -11.75
N LYS A 216 14.00 -0.91 -11.08
CA LYS A 216 15.41 -0.88 -10.65
C LYS A 216 15.62 -1.52 -9.28
N GLY A 217 14.54 -1.93 -8.57
CA GLY A 217 14.61 -2.51 -7.23
C GLY A 217 14.45 -1.48 -6.13
N LEU A 218 15.33 -1.49 -5.15
CA LEU A 218 15.29 -0.58 -4.00
C LEU A 218 16.68 -0.35 -3.40
N THR A 219 16.80 0.71 -2.63
CA THR A 219 17.90 0.94 -1.69
C THR A 219 17.35 1.18 -0.29
N GLY A 220 18.10 0.83 0.73
CA GLY A 220 17.71 1.02 2.12
C GLY A 220 18.90 1.25 3.04
N TYR A 221 18.60 1.70 4.25
CA TYR A 221 19.57 1.97 5.30
C TYR A 221 19.04 1.56 6.68
N THR A 222 19.90 1.01 7.52
CA THR A 222 19.64 0.62 8.90
C THR A 222 20.87 0.90 9.77
N ASP A 223 20.82 0.58 11.05
CA ASP A 223 22.01 0.64 11.94
C ASP A 223 23.17 -0.24 11.45
N ASP A 224 22.86 -1.31 10.69
CA ASP A 224 23.88 -2.20 10.09
C ASP A 224 24.48 -1.62 8.79
N GLY A 225 24.01 -0.47 8.33
CA GLY A 225 24.47 0.22 7.12
C GLY A 225 23.51 0.14 5.94
N ALA A 226 24.04 0.52 4.77
CA ALA A 226 23.29 0.57 3.50
C ALA A 226 23.11 -0.83 2.90
N PHE A 227 21.98 -1.04 2.20
CA PHE A 227 21.72 -2.22 1.38
C PHE A 227 20.95 -1.84 0.12
N ALA A 228 21.08 -2.66 -0.92
CA ALA A 228 20.31 -2.53 -2.15
C ALA A 228 19.88 -3.91 -2.66
N LEU A 229 18.70 -3.96 -3.25
CA LEU A 229 18.16 -5.18 -3.84
C LEU A 229 17.66 -4.90 -5.26
N PRO A 230 18.00 -5.73 -6.24
CA PRO A 230 17.44 -5.64 -7.59
C PRO A 230 15.96 -6.03 -7.58
N ALA A 231 15.22 -5.57 -8.59
CA ALA A 231 13.87 -6.06 -8.84
C ALA A 231 13.89 -7.52 -9.31
N PHE A 232 12.83 -8.27 -8.99
CA PHE A 232 12.60 -9.60 -9.57
C PHE A 232 12.27 -9.49 -11.06
N THR A 233 12.60 -10.56 -11.80
CA THR A 233 12.32 -10.71 -13.24
C THR A 233 11.81 -12.13 -13.52
N GLY A 234 11.30 -12.36 -14.74
CA GLY A 234 10.89 -13.70 -15.19
C GLY A 234 9.40 -13.97 -15.25
N LEU A 235 8.54 -13.17 -14.56
CA LEU A 235 7.08 -13.23 -14.71
C LEU A 235 6.61 -12.12 -15.68
N GLU A 236 5.50 -12.40 -16.40
CA GLU A 236 4.83 -11.38 -17.20
C GLU A 236 4.14 -10.35 -16.31
N ILE A 237 4.46 -9.07 -16.51
CA ILE A 237 3.85 -7.96 -15.78
C ILE A 237 2.65 -7.44 -16.54
N VAL A 238 1.49 -7.49 -15.90
CA VAL A 238 0.21 -7.01 -16.44
C VAL A 238 -0.07 -5.59 -15.99
N ASP A 239 0.09 -5.31 -14.67
CA ASP A 239 -0.22 -4.00 -14.10
C ASP A 239 0.57 -3.76 -12.80
N THR A 240 1.20 -2.59 -12.71
CA THR A 240 1.97 -2.19 -11.54
C THR A 240 1.20 -1.27 -10.56
N THR A 241 -0.12 -1.08 -10.76
CA THR A 241 -0.99 -0.31 -9.84
C THR A 241 -0.95 -0.94 -8.45
N GLY A 242 -0.67 -0.14 -7.41
CA GLY A 242 -0.61 -0.62 -6.03
C GLY A 242 0.61 -1.47 -5.67
N ALA A 243 1.62 -1.55 -6.54
CA ALA A 243 2.83 -2.33 -6.27
C ALA A 243 3.59 -1.82 -5.03
N GLY A 244 3.66 -0.49 -4.86
CA GLY A 244 4.23 0.15 -3.67
C GLY A 244 3.45 -0.22 -2.42
N ASP A 245 2.13 -0.01 -2.44
CA ASP A 245 1.25 -0.31 -1.30
C ASP A 245 1.39 -1.77 -0.85
N VAL A 246 1.39 -2.69 -1.80
CA VAL A 246 1.53 -4.13 -1.53
C VAL A 246 2.92 -4.48 -0.99
N PHE A 247 3.97 -3.77 -1.42
CA PHE A 247 5.30 -3.88 -0.83
C PHE A 247 5.29 -3.54 0.65
N HIS A 248 4.61 -2.45 1.07
CA HIS A 248 4.47 -2.11 2.49
C HIS A 248 3.87 -3.25 3.31
N GLY A 249 2.75 -3.83 2.86
CA GLY A 249 2.12 -4.96 3.56
C GLY A 249 3.02 -6.19 3.65
N GLY A 250 3.74 -6.50 2.57
CA GLY A 250 4.72 -7.58 2.53
C GLY A 250 5.89 -7.34 3.50
N PHE A 251 6.44 -6.12 3.52
CA PHE A 251 7.54 -5.73 4.39
C PHE A 251 7.14 -5.82 5.87
N ILE A 252 6.03 -5.18 6.24
CA ILE A 252 5.50 -5.20 7.60
C ILE A 252 5.28 -6.63 8.08
N SER A 253 4.72 -7.49 7.22
CA SER A 253 4.45 -8.89 7.57
C SER A 253 5.73 -9.68 7.83
N ALA A 254 6.76 -9.50 7.00
CA ALA A 254 8.04 -10.16 7.17
C ALA A 254 8.77 -9.64 8.42
N TRP A 255 8.78 -8.32 8.62
CA TRP A 255 9.37 -7.67 9.79
C TRP A 255 8.75 -8.13 11.11
N LEU A 256 7.41 -8.17 11.20
CA LEU A 256 6.70 -8.63 12.39
C LEU A 256 6.88 -10.12 12.69
N ARG A 257 7.30 -10.91 11.70
CA ARG A 257 7.71 -12.32 11.88
C ARG A 257 9.17 -12.45 12.34
N GLY A 258 9.91 -11.34 12.48
CA GLY A 258 11.28 -11.32 12.96
C GLY A 258 12.36 -11.48 11.88
N LEU A 259 12.01 -11.29 10.61
CA LEU A 259 13.02 -11.22 9.54
C LEU A 259 13.81 -9.90 9.66
N GLY A 260 15.09 -9.91 9.30
CA GLY A 260 15.90 -8.72 9.18
C GLY A 260 15.41 -7.78 8.06
N ALA A 261 15.94 -6.55 8.02
CA ALA A 261 15.49 -5.54 7.05
C ALA A 261 15.68 -5.97 5.60
N VAL A 262 16.82 -6.57 5.27
CA VAL A 262 17.15 -7.04 3.92
C VAL A 262 16.22 -8.18 3.48
N GLU A 263 16.03 -9.18 4.34
CA GLU A 263 15.13 -10.30 4.08
C GLU A 263 13.68 -9.84 3.98
N SER A 264 13.25 -8.90 4.83
CA SER A 264 11.90 -8.30 4.76
C SER A 264 11.69 -7.53 3.46
N ALA A 265 12.69 -6.77 3.02
CA ALA A 265 12.64 -6.04 1.75
C ALA A 265 12.62 -7.00 0.54
N ARG A 266 13.41 -8.07 0.58
CA ARG A 266 13.38 -9.11 -0.47
C ARG A 266 12.02 -9.83 -0.50
N TYR A 267 11.46 -10.15 0.66
CA TYR A 267 10.13 -10.76 0.79
C TYR A 267 9.05 -9.83 0.22
N ALA A 268 9.05 -8.57 0.61
CA ALA A 268 8.12 -7.56 0.12
C ALA A 268 8.20 -7.34 -1.40
N SER A 269 9.43 -7.36 -1.94
CA SER A 269 9.65 -7.28 -3.39
C SER A 269 9.01 -8.46 -4.12
N ALA A 270 9.08 -9.67 -3.58
CA ALA A 270 8.42 -10.84 -4.15
C ALA A 270 6.89 -10.74 -4.11
N VAL A 271 6.31 -10.30 -2.95
CA VAL A 271 4.86 -10.07 -2.82
C VAL A 271 4.38 -9.07 -3.87
N SER A 272 5.07 -7.94 -3.96
CA SER A 272 4.77 -6.86 -4.92
C SER A 272 4.93 -7.32 -6.37
N TYR A 273 5.97 -8.09 -6.67
CA TYR A 273 6.24 -8.59 -8.02
C TYR A 273 5.17 -9.57 -8.50
N ILE A 274 4.78 -10.55 -7.66
CA ILE A 274 3.70 -11.50 -7.96
C ILE A 274 2.38 -10.75 -8.17
N LYS A 275 2.07 -9.75 -7.32
CA LYS A 275 0.88 -8.91 -7.48
C LYS A 275 0.80 -8.30 -8.88
N CYS A 276 1.91 -7.86 -9.44
CA CYS A 276 1.94 -7.21 -10.75
C CYS A 276 1.57 -8.13 -11.93
N THR A 277 1.40 -9.42 -11.73
CA THR A 277 0.93 -10.38 -12.75
C THR A 277 -0.57 -10.30 -13.04
N ARG A 278 -1.33 -9.48 -12.31
CA ARG A 278 -2.79 -9.30 -12.50
C ARG A 278 -3.15 -7.81 -12.51
N LEU A 279 -4.28 -7.50 -13.17
CA LEU A 279 -4.83 -6.15 -13.24
C LEU A 279 -5.31 -5.67 -11.86
N GLY A 280 -4.93 -4.46 -11.48
CA GLY A 280 -5.38 -3.76 -10.28
C GLY A 280 -4.53 -3.98 -9.04
N GLY A 281 -4.88 -3.24 -7.98
CA GLY A 281 -4.10 -3.18 -6.74
C GLY A 281 -4.19 -4.43 -5.87
N ARG A 282 -5.28 -5.20 -5.93
CA ARG A 282 -5.57 -6.28 -4.97
C ARG A 282 -5.69 -7.67 -5.57
N ALA A 283 -6.13 -7.80 -6.83
CA ALA A 283 -6.41 -9.11 -7.45
C ALA A 283 -5.20 -10.05 -7.42
N GLY A 284 -4.03 -9.52 -7.73
CA GLY A 284 -2.78 -10.30 -7.83
C GLY A 284 -2.02 -10.50 -6.52
N ILE A 285 -2.49 -10.00 -5.36
CA ILE A 285 -1.76 -10.15 -4.10
C ILE A 285 -1.65 -11.63 -3.71
N PRO A 286 -0.42 -12.18 -3.59
CA PRO A 286 -0.22 -13.60 -3.27
C PRO A 286 -0.55 -13.92 -1.81
N THR A 287 -0.73 -15.20 -1.51
CA THR A 287 -0.68 -15.72 -0.15
C THR A 287 0.77 -15.84 0.32
N ARG A 288 0.94 -16.07 1.62
CA ARG A 288 2.26 -16.36 2.21
C ARG A 288 2.91 -17.58 1.54
N GLU A 289 2.15 -18.66 1.33
CA GLU A 289 2.64 -19.88 0.70
C GLU A 289 3.16 -19.63 -0.73
N MET A 290 2.39 -18.90 -1.54
CA MET A 290 2.80 -18.50 -2.90
C MET A 290 4.10 -17.72 -2.88
N THR A 291 4.22 -16.76 -1.94
CA THR A 291 5.40 -15.89 -1.81
C THR A 291 6.63 -16.70 -1.41
N GLU A 292 6.52 -17.55 -0.38
CA GLU A 292 7.62 -18.38 0.10
C GLU A 292 8.05 -19.41 -0.95
N HIS A 293 7.10 -19.96 -1.72
CA HIS A 293 7.42 -20.84 -2.84
C HIS A 293 8.20 -20.08 -3.92
N PHE A 294 7.70 -18.91 -4.34
CA PHE A 294 8.36 -18.09 -5.36
C PHE A 294 9.79 -17.72 -4.96
N LEU A 295 10.01 -17.33 -3.70
CA LEU A 295 11.34 -17.01 -3.20
C LEU A 295 12.33 -18.17 -3.24
N ARG A 296 11.85 -19.42 -3.15
CA ARG A 296 12.69 -20.62 -3.23
C ARG A 296 12.94 -21.09 -4.65
N THR A 297 11.95 -20.97 -5.54
CA THR A 297 11.96 -21.65 -6.85
C THR A 297 11.97 -20.71 -8.05
N GLY A 298 11.59 -19.46 -7.86
CA GLY A 298 11.35 -18.49 -8.95
C GLY A 298 10.04 -18.74 -9.73
N THR A 299 9.21 -19.71 -9.31
CA THR A 299 7.96 -20.06 -9.98
C THR A 299 6.73 -19.76 -9.13
N LEU A 300 5.60 -19.49 -9.77
CA LEU A 300 4.33 -19.24 -9.11
C LEU A 300 3.53 -20.55 -8.99
N ILE A 301 2.97 -20.80 -7.82
CA ILE A 301 1.96 -21.86 -7.55
C ILE A 301 0.59 -21.23 -7.30
N HIS A 302 -0.47 -22.01 -7.43
CA HIS A 302 -1.85 -21.59 -7.16
C HIS A 302 -2.26 -20.33 -7.92
N GLY A 303 -1.77 -20.17 -9.17
CA GLY A 303 -2.11 -19.01 -10.00
C GLY A 303 -3.61 -18.89 -10.27
N GLU A 304 -4.34 -20.01 -10.24
CA GLU A 304 -5.79 -20.11 -10.37
C GLU A 304 -6.55 -19.33 -9.27
N GLU A 305 -6.02 -19.21 -8.06
CA GLU A 305 -6.62 -18.39 -7.01
C GLU A 305 -6.54 -16.90 -7.34
N LEU A 306 -5.43 -16.46 -7.95
CA LEU A 306 -5.27 -15.07 -8.41
C LEU A 306 -6.22 -14.80 -9.59
N ASP A 307 -6.40 -15.78 -10.48
CA ASP A 307 -7.33 -15.68 -11.61
C ASP A 307 -8.79 -15.62 -11.15
N ALA A 308 -9.18 -16.47 -10.20
CA ALA A 308 -10.51 -16.46 -9.60
C ALA A 308 -10.82 -15.10 -8.94
N ARG A 309 -9.85 -14.52 -8.21
CA ARG A 309 -10.01 -13.21 -7.60
C ARG A 309 -10.07 -12.09 -8.64
N SER A 310 -9.30 -12.19 -9.71
CA SER A 310 -9.35 -11.25 -10.83
C SER A 310 -10.71 -11.30 -11.52
N ALA A 311 -11.29 -12.50 -11.70
CA ALA A 311 -12.64 -12.68 -12.23
C ALA A 311 -13.69 -12.05 -11.31
N PHE A 312 -13.61 -12.31 -10.00
CA PHE A 312 -14.52 -11.72 -9.02
C PHE A 312 -14.54 -10.17 -9.12
N TYR A 313 -13.38 -9.51 -9.12
CA TYR A 313 -13.31 -8.05 -9.22
C TYR A 313 -13.72 -7.50 -10.59
N ARG A 314 -13.57 -8.27 -11.66
CA ARG A 314 -14.10 -7.94 -12.98
C ARG A 314 -15.62 -7.94 -12.98
N ASP A 315 -16.24 -8.94 -12.37
CA ASP A 315 -17.68 -9.13 -12.33
C ASP A 315 -18.39 -8.08 -11.46
N LEU A 316 -17.65 -7.35 -10.60
CA LEU A 316 -18.16 -6.20 -9.83
C LEU A 316 -18.27 -4.88 -10.63
N VAL A 317 -17.88 -4.85 -11.88
CA VAL A 317 -17.97 -3.67 -12.73
C VAL A 317 -19.38 -3.50 -13.34
N VAL A 318 -20.15 -4.57 -13.38
CA VAL A 318 -21.48 -4.66 -14.01
C VAL A 318 -22.58 -4.17 -13.06
#